data_b51cdd76cd1f300f2a3d43d2f1225e71
#
_entry.id   b51cdd76cd1f300f2a3d43d2f1225e71
#
_cell.length_a   1.000
_cell.length_b   1.000
_cell.length_c   1.000
_cell.angle_alpha   90.00
_cell.angle_beta   90.00
_cell.angle_gamma   90.00
#
_symmetry.space_group_name_H-M   'P 1'
#
loop_
_entity.id
_entity.type
_entity.pdbx_description
1 polymer ?
#
loop_
_entity_poly.entity_id
_entity_poly.type
_entity_poly.pdbx_seq_one_letter_code
_entity_poly.pdbx_strand_id
1 'polypeptide(L)'
;MGNYFVCSKTNPIVETKPGKIRGFRINTTYTFHGIHYAEADRFQMPQPIKPWTGIKDALAYGYVCPLLKQDEPNMEVLVPHRYWPQNEHCQNLNIWTQSLDPDAKKPVMVWLHGGGFSAGSSIEHVAYEGDHLSEFGDVVVVSVNHRLNILGYLDLSPFSEKYKNSANAGNADMVAALQWIHDNIANFGGDPENVTIFGQSGGGMKVATLMNTPAADGLFQKGIIESGVYEASIYQKEDGDGTEIVKALLEELKLDASEIEKLETIPYYELANAYNKVEEKVAAKGCYIGQGPLENDWFLGNPIKCGFTDHAKTIPVIVGSNIGEFDFGPVVPGKHDMNREELITFLT
;
A
#
# COMPACT_ATOMS: atom_id res chain seq x y z
N MET A 1 -0.93 -10.96 35.18
CA MET A 1 -0.60 -12.28 34.65
C MET A 1 0.61 -12.14 33.76
N GLY A 2 1.61 -13.05 33.82
CA GLY A 2 2.78 -12.95 32.93
C GLY A 2 2.37 -13.25 31.49
N ASN A 3 3.04 -12.60 30.52
CA ASN A 3 2.81 -12.84 29.09
C ASN A 3 3.09 -14.32 28.77
N TYR A 4 2.09 -15.01 28.25
CA TYR A 4 2.18 -16.40 27.89
C TYR A 4 2.45 -16.54 26.39
N PHE A 5 3.68 -16.89 26.04
CA PHE A 5 4.11 -17.08 24.65
C PHE A 5 4.00 -18.54 24.24
N VAL A 6 3.38 -18.82 23.09
CA VAL A 6 3.27 -20.15 22.50
C VAL A 6 3.76 -20.14 21.07
N CYS A 7 4.81 -20.89 20.80
CA CYS A 7 5.28 -21.21 19.47
C CYS A 7 5.93 -22.59 19.50
N SER A 8 5.38 -23.53 18.76
CA SER A 8 5.89 -24.91 18.75
C SER A 8 5.91 -25.49 17.33
N LYS A 9 6.44 -26.68 17.17
CA LYS A 9 6.43 -27.35 15.86
C LYS A 9 5.03 -27.67 15.32
N THR A 10 4.02 -27.64 16.19
CA THR A 10 2.65 -28.06 15.87
C THR A 10 1.58 -27.02 16.19
N ASN A 11 1.93 -25.87 16.81
CA ASN A 11 0.93 -24.88 17.26
C ASN A 11 1.53 -23.48 17.47
N PRO A 12 0.89 -22.40 16.96
CA PRO A 12 -0.26 -22.42 16.04
C PRO A 12 0.15 -22.67 14.58
N ILE A 13 -0.60 -23.51 13.89
CA ILE A 13 -0.45 -23.77 12.45
C ILE A 13 -1.80 -23.58 11.78
N VAL A 14 -1.81 -22.88 10.65
CA VAL A 14 -2.99 -22.63 9.83
C VAL A 14 -2.75 -23.18 8.43
N GLU A 15 -3.76 -23.83 7.86
CA GLU A 15 -3.81 -24.22 6.45
C GLU A 15 -4.20 -22.98 5.63
N THR A 16 -3.44 -22.68 4.59
CA THR A 16 -3.79 -21.69 3.59
C THR A 16 -3.86 -22.36 2.22
N LYS A 17 -4.51 -21.70 1.24
CA LYS A 17 -4.64 -22.26 -0.10
C LYS A 17 -3.29 -22.67 -0.74
N PRO A 18 -2.19 -21.91 -0.59
CA PRO A 18 -0.90 -22.35 -1.09
C PRO A 18 -0.16 -23.35 -0.17
N GLY A 19 -0.49 -23.46 1.11
CA GLY A 19 0.18 -24.39 2.04
C GLY A 19 0.08 -23.98 3.50
N LYS A 20 0.70 -24.77 4.38
CA LYS A 20 0.64 -24.55 5.84
C LYS A 20 1.63 -23.48 6.29
N ILE A 21 1.16 -22.62 7.20
CA ILE A 21 2.01 -21.62 7.85
C ILE A 21 1.95 -21.76 9.37
N ARG A 22 3.05 -21.43 10.02
CA ARG A 22 3.18 -21.42 11.49
C ARG A 22 3.37 -20.02 11.99
N GLY A 23 2.49 -19.57 12.90
CA GLY A 23 2.62 -18.32 13.65
C GLY A 23 3.04 -18.56 15.09
N PHE A 24 2.70 -17.60 15.93
CA PHE A 24 2.85 -17.69 17.39
C PHE A 24 1.61 -17.11 18.08
N ARG A 25 1.53 -17.28 19.39
CA ARG A 25 0.49 -16.67 20.21
C ARG A 25 1.12 -15.98 21.43
N ILE A 26 0.70 -14.76 21.68
CA ILE A 26 1.00 -14.04 22.93
C ILE A 26 -0.33 -13.81 23.65
N ASN A 27 -0.43 -14.32 24.87
CA ASN A 27 -1.68 -14.33 25.64
C ASN A 27 -2.83 -14.98 24.86
N THR A 28 -3.81 -14.17 24.43
CA THR A 28 -4.98 -14.61 23.64
C THR A 28 -4.79 -14.44 22.16
N THR A 29 -3.88 -13.55 21.70
CA THR A 29 -3.74 -13.15 20.30
C THR A 29 -2.83 -14.09 19.53
N TYR A 30 -3.36 -14.73 18.50
CA TYR A 30 -2.62 -15.45 17.48
C TYR A 30 -2.06 -14.45 16.48
N THR A 31 -0.78 -14.59 16.14
CA THR A 31 -0.05 -13.65 15.29
C THR A 31 0.70 -14.39 14.20
N PHE A 32 0.61 -13.89 12.97
CA PHE A 32 1.31 -14.39 11.80
C PHE A 32 1.91 -13.21 11.07
N HIS A 33 3.22 -13.18 10.89
CA HIS A 33 3.95 -12.08 10.26
C HIS A 33 4.57 -12.49 8.94
N GLY A 34 4.66 -11.54 8.00
CA GLY A 34 5.39 -11.71 6.76
C GLY A 34 4.84 -12.79 5.83
N ILE A 35 3.53 -12.99 5.82
CA ILE A 35 2.87 -13.96 4.93
C ILE A 35 2.91 -13.40 3.51
N HIS A 36 3.63 -14.05 2.60
CA HIS A 36 3.60 -13.69 1.19
C HIS A 36 2.25 -14.04 0.58
N TYR A 37 1.61 -13.05 -0.05
CA TYR A 37 0.32 -13.21 -0.72
C TYR A 37 0.42 -13.29 -2.25
N ALA A 38 1.52 -12.76 -2.83
CA ALA A 38 1.79 -12.78 -4.26
C ALA A 38 3.30 -12.77 -4.54
N GLU A 39 3.69 -13.13 -5.76
CA GLU A 39 5.01 -12.92 -6.33
C GLU A 39 4.88 -11.94 -7.50
N ALA A 40 5.82 -11.01 -7.65
CA ALA A 40 5.81 -10.07 -8.76
C ALA A 40 7.24 -9.77 -9.23
N ASP A 41 7.43 -9.79 -10.53
CA ASP A 41 8.61 -9.19 -11.16
C ASP A 41 8.42 -7.67 -11.24
N ARG A 42 9.53 -6.93 -11.37
CA ARG A 42 9.50 -5.47 -11.46
C ARG A 42 8.63 -5.02 -12.63
N PHE A 43 7.74 -4.04 -12.40
CA PHE A 43 6.77 -3.46 -13.34
C PHE A 43 5.70 -4.43 -13.87
N GLN A 44 5.68 -5.68 -13.41
CA GLN A 44 4.70 -6.68 -13.81
C GLN A 44 3.56 -6.81 -12.80
N MET A 45 2.43 -7.28 -13.26
CA MET A 45 1.29 -7.60 -12.40
C MET A 45 1.62 -8.78 -11.47
N PRO A 46 1.16 -8.77 -10.21
CA PRO A 46 1.42 -9.84 -9.26
C PRO A 46 0.80 -11.16 -9.72
N GLN A 47 1.48 -12.25 -9.37
CA GLN A 47 1.04 -13.61 -9.66
C GLN A 47 0.78 -14.36 -8.34
N PRO A 48 -0.16 -15.30 -8.33
CA PRO A 48 -0.41 -16.12 -7.15
C PRO A 48 0.82 -16.88 -6.68
N ILE A 49 0.98 -17.02 -5.37
CA ILE A 49 2.04 -17.81 -4.76
C ILE A 49 1.93 -19.29 -5.18
N LYS A 50 3.05 -19.87 -5.56
CA LYS A 50 3.13 -21.30 -5.88
C LYS A 50 2.88 -22.14 -4.62
N PRO A 51 2.03 -23.19 -4.71
CA PRO A 51 1.81 -24.11 -3.58
C PRO A 51 3.11 -24.75 -3.10
N TRP A 52 3.17 -25.02 -1.79
CA TRP A 52 4.30 -25.71 -1.17
C TRP A 52 3.87 -26.87 -0.28
N THR A 53 4.80 -27.76 -0.01
CA THR A 53 4.63 -28.84 0.97
C THR A 53 5.35 -28.50 2.27
N GLY A 54 4.88 -29.06 3.39
CA GLY A 54 5.43 -28.77 4.71
C GLY A 54 4.88 -27.47 5.32
N ILE A 55 5.58 -26.94 6.30
CA ILE A 55 5.16 -25.77 7.07
C ILE A 55 6.18 -24.66 6.85
N LYS A 56 5.72 -23.48 6.41
CA LYS A 56 6.54 -22.26 6.39
C LYS A 56 6.30 -21.45 7.66
N ASP A 57 7.34 -20.77 8.12
CA ASP A 57 7.27 -19.88 9.28
C ASP A 57 6.73 -18.50 8.88
N ALA A 58 5.78 -18.03 9.66
CA ALA A 58 5.22 -16.67 9.63
C ALA A 58 5.49 -16.00 11.00
N LEU A 59 6.76 -16.01 11.42
CA LEU A 59 7.21 -15.61 12.76
C LEU A 59 7.88 -14.25 12.80
N ALA A 60 8.25 -13.70 11.65
CA ALA A 60 8.92 -12.41 11.51
C ALA A 60 8.27 -11.61 10.39
N TYR A 61 8.32 -10.28 10.51
CA TYR A 61 7.88 -9.39 9.44
C TYR A 61 8.64 -9.68 8.13
N GLY A 62 7.92 -9.57 7.02
CA GLY A 62 8.50 -9.64 5.69
C GLY A 62 9.25 -8.35 5.30
N TYR A 63 9.80 -8.31 4.11
CA TYR A 63 10.42 -7.12 3.56
C TYR A 63 9.39 -5.99 3.36
N VAL A 64 9.86 -4.75 3.50
CA VAL A 64 9.10 -3.56 3.11
C VAL A 64 9.54 -3.08 1.72
N CYS A 65 8.71 -2.28 1.06
CA CYS A 65 9.07 -1.72 -0.25
C CYS A 65 10.26 -0.78 -0.12
N PRO A 66 11.25 -0.87 -1.02
CA PRO A 66 12.38 0.05 -1.01
C PRO A 66 11.98 1.51 -1.20
N LEU A 67 12.61 2.42 -0.45
CA LEU A 67 12.45 3.85 -0.59
C LEU A 67 13.24 4.39 -1.79
N LEU A 68 12.76 5.47 -2.41
CA LEU A 68 13.50 6.18 -3.46
C LEU A 68 14.74 6.88 -2.90
N LYS A 69 14.60 7.52 -1.73
CA LYS A 69 15.71 8.14 -0.98
C LYS A 69 16.04 7.25 0.21
N GLN A 70 17.20 6.61 0.16
CA GLN A 70 17.59 5.56 1.11
C GLN A 70 18.24 6.12 2.39
N ASP A 71 18.76 7.33 2.31
CA ASP A 71 19.58 8.01 3.31
C ASP A 71 18.86 9.16 4.03
N GLU A 72 17.61 9.42 3.65
CA GLU A 72 16.78 10.45 4.27
C GLU A 72 15.70 9.82 5.15
N PRO A 73 15.43 10.40 6.35
CA PRO A 73 14.28 10.01 7.16
C PRO A 73 12.98 10.25 6.41
N ASN A 74 12.06 9.27 6.46
CA ASN A 74 10.76 9.39 5.83
C ASN A 74 9.75 10.05 6.77
N MET A 75 9.60 11.38 6.70
CA MET A 75 8.59 12.15 7.42
C MET A 75 8.48 11.87 8.94
N GLU A 76 9.59 11.66 9.62
CA GLU A 76 9.65 11.39 11.06
C GLU A 76 9.45 12.66 11.91
N VAL A 77 8.35 13.37 11.69
CA VAL A 77 8.16 14.67 12.36
C VAL A 77 7.74 14.52 13.81
N LEU A 78 6.91 13.53 14.13
CA LEU A 78 6.27 13.39 15.43
C LEU A 78 6.42 12.01 16.05
N VAL A 79 6.56 10.96 15.24
CA VAL A 79 6.61 9.57 15.69
C VAL A 79 7.79 8.86 15.03
N PRO A 80 8.67 8.21 15.79
CA PRO A 80 9.75 7.43 15.21
C PRO A 80 9.22 6.32 14.31
N HIS A 81 9.78 6.21 13.11
CA HIS A 81 9.46 5.15 12.17
C HIS A 81 10.29 3.90 12.45
N ARG A 82 9.70 2.73 12.22
CA ARG A 82 10.43 1.47 12.26
C ARG A 82 11.06 1.22 10.89
N TYR A 83 12.38 1.22 10.85
CA TYR A 83 13.14 0.80 9.65
C TYR A 83 13.25 -0.70 9.62
N TRP A 84 13.11 -1.29 8.43
CA TRP A 84 13.13 -2.73 8.22
C TRP A 84 13.86 -3.07 6.91
N PRO A 85 14.39 -4.29 6.76
CA PRO A 85 15.00 -4.71 5.51
C PRO A 85 14.07 -4.51 4.32
N GLN A 86 14.59 -3.86 3.27
CA GLN A 86 13.86 -3.49 2.06
C GLN A 86 14.12 -4.51 0.96
N ASN A 87 13.09 -4.83 0.19
CA ASN A 87 13.20 -5.68 -1.00
C ASN A 87 12.00 -5.43 -1.93
N GLU A 88 12.20 -5.60 -3.23
CA GLU A 88 11.13 -5.49 -4.23
C GLU A 88 10.07 -6.58 -4.08
N HIS A 89 10.44 -7.75 -3.51
CA HIS A 89 9.50 -8.81 -3.12
C HIS A 89 8.85 -8.51 -1.76
N CYS A 90 8.19 -7.34 -1.69
CA CYS A 90 7.54 -6.83 -0.49
C CYS A 90 6.05 -7.20 -0.39
N GLN A 91 5.53 -8.04 -1.28
CA GLN A 91 4.12 -8.48 -1.31
C GLN A 91 3.84 -9.43 -0.13
N ASN A 92 3.71 -8.87 1.06
CA ASN A 92 3.42 -9.63 2.28
C ASN A 92 2.41 -8.92 3.17
N LEU A 93 1.80 -9.68 4.07
CA LEU A 93 0.83 -9.19 5.04
C LEU A 93 1.08 -9.81 6.42
N ASN A 94 0.48 -9.19 7.44
CA ASN A 94 0.51 -9.65 8.81
C ASN A 94 -0.92 -9.84 9.32
N ILE A 95 -1.15 -10.81 10.21
CA ILE A 95 -2.48 -11.13 10.75
C ILE A 95 -2.41 -11.25 12.28
N TRP A 96 -3.40 -10.64 12.95
CA TRP A 96 -3.68 -10.79 14.38
C TRP A 96 -5.12 -11.22 14.57
N THR A 97 -5.36 -12.24 15.39
CA THR A 97 -6.70 -12.76 15.63
C THR A 97 -6.84 -13.40 17.01
N GLN A 98 -8.06 -13.42 17.53
CA GLN A 98 -8.40 -14.07 18.81
C GLN A 98 -8.87 -15.53 18.63
N SER A 99 -9.04 -16.00 17.40
CA SER A 99 -9.51 -17.37 17.12
C SER A 99 -8.97 -17.91 15.82
N LEU A 100 -8.67 -19.20 15.77
CA LEU A 100 -8.37 -19.93 14.54
C LEU A 100 -9.51 -20.89 14.15
N ASP A 101 -10.69 -20.69 14.72
CA ASP A 101 -11.89 -21.43 14.36
C ASP A 101 -12.54 -20.83 13.12
N PRO A 102 -12.63 -21.54 12.00
CA PRO A 102 -13.27 -21.04 10.77
C PRO A 102 -14.74 -20.65 10.95
N ASP A 103 -15.41 -21.21 11.94
CA ASP A 103 -16.81 -20.91 12.24
C ASP A 103 -16.99 -19.66 13.11
N ALA A 104 -15.91 -19.04 13.60
CA ALA A 104 -15.97 -17.83 14.42
C ALA A 104 -16.49 -16.61 13.65
N LYS A 105 -16.26 -16.55 12.34
CA LYS A 105 -16.77 -15.50 11.41
C LYS A 105 -16.63 -14.09 11.94
N LYS A 106 -15.44 -13.76 12.46
CA LYS A 106 -15.14 -12.42 12.97
C LYS A 106 -15.03 -11.40 11.84
N PRO A 107 -15.46 -10.15 12.06
CA PRO A 107 -15.19 -9.08 11.11
C PRO A 107 -13.67 -8.97 10.84
N VAL A 108 -13.32 -8.65 9.60
CA VAL A 108 -11.93 -8.47 9.17
C VAL A 108 -11.65 -7.00 8.91
N MET A 109 -10.58 -6.48 9.47
CA MET A 109 -10.12 -5.11 9.25
C MET A 109 -8.76 -5.13 8.57
N VAL A 110 -8.67 -4.56 7.36
CA VAL A 110 -7.46 -4.55 6.52
C VAL A 110 -6.87 -3.15 6.50
N TRP A 111 -5.72 -2.98 7.13
CA TRP A 111 -4.98 -1.72 7.19
C TRP A 111 -4.15 -1.49 5.93
N LEU A 112 -4.34 -0.33 5.32
CA LEU A 112 -3.54 0.23 4.24
C LEU A 112 -2.77 1.44 4.79
N HIS A 113 -1.45 1.36 4.82
CA HIS A 113 -0.59 2.40 5.41
C HIS A 113 -0.57 3.70 4.60
N GLY A 114 -0.21 4.81 5.25
CA GLY A 114 -0.01 6.12 4.67
C GLY A 114 1.29 6.26 3.86
N GLY A 115 1.74 7.51 3.67
CA GLY A 115 2.94 7.82 2.87
C GLY A 115 2.65 7.96 1.37
N GLY A 116 1.44 8.38 1.00
CA GLY A 116 1.00 8.47 -0.39
C GLY A 116 1.03 7.09 -1.07
N PHE A 117 1.46 7.09 -2.32
CA PHE A 117 1.82 5.89 -3.07
C PHE A 117 3.35 5.71 -3.16
N SER A 118 4.12 6.51 -2.41
CA SER A 118 5.56 6.66 -2.60
C SER A 118 6.40 6.00 -1.52
N ALA A 119 5.91 5.96 -0.27
CA ALA A 119 6.68 5.53 0.89
C ALA A 119 5.80 4.87 1.96
N GLY A 120 6.42 4.43 3.07
CA GLY A 120 5.73 3.80 4.18
C GLY A 120 5.77 2.28 4.17
N SER A 121 5.20 1.69 5.21
CA SER A 121 5.03 0.24 5.31
C SER A 121 3.94 -0.15 6.31
N SER A 122 3.50 -1.39 6.26
CA SER A 122 2.52 -1.96 7.18
C SER A 122 3.00 -2.08 8.62
N ILE A 123 4.28 -1.83 8.88
CA ILE A 123 4.95 -1.98 10.18
C ILE A 123 5.69 -0.71 10.61
N GLU A 124 5.54 0.37 9.87
CA GLU A 124 6.26 1.63 10.07
C GLU A 124 6.07 2.20 11.48
N HIS A 125 4.86 2.16 11.99
CA HIS A 125 4.49 2.60 13.33
C HIS A 125 4.08 1.44 14.24
N VAL A 126 4.37 1.54 15.54
CA VAL A 126 3.87 0.59 16.54
C VAL A 126 2.33 0.55 16.56
N ALA A 127 1.70 1.69 16.28
CA ALA A 127 0.24 1.79 16.18
C ALA A 127 -0.40 0.94 15.05
N TYR A 128 0.41 0.45 14.10
CA TYR A 128 -0.05 -0.42 13.02
C TYR A 128 -0.08 -1.91 13.42
N GLU A 129 0.41 -2.25 14.61
CA GLU A 129 0.27 -3.60 15.15
C GLU A 129 -1.19 -3.85 15.54
N GLY A 130 -1.72 -4.96 15.05
CA GLY A 130 -3.15 -5.24 15.15
C GLY A 130 -3.60 -5.95 16.41
N ASP A 131 -2.70 -6.26 17.35
CA ASP A 131 -2.99 -7.06 18.54
C ASP A 131 -4.03 -6.41 19.44
N HIS A 132 -3.85 -5.12 19.77
CA HIS A 132 -4.81 -4.38 20.61
C HIS A 132 -6.17 -4.21 19.93
N LEU A 133 -6.19 -3.88 18.62
CA LEU A 133 -7.45 -3.74 17.90
C LEU A 133 -8.17 -5.09 17.79
N SER A 134 -7.41 -6.16 17.54
CA SER A 134 -7.95 -7.52 17.49
C SER A 134 -8.56 -7.97 18.82
N GLU A 135 -7.88 -7.69 19.94
CA GLU A 135 -8.37 -8.02 21.28
C GLU A 135 -9.58 -7.17 21.67
N PHE A 136 -9.49 -5.85 21.49
CA PHE A 136 -10.56 -4.90 21.90
C PHE A 136 -11.82 -5.06 21.07
N GLY A 137 -11.67 -5.18 19.74
CA GLY A 137 -12.80 -5.25 18.80
C GLY A 137 -13.32 -6.64 18.53
N ASP A 138 -12.63 -7.68 19.02
CA ASP A 138 -12.88 -9.09 18.67
C ASP A 138 -12.93 -9.30 17.15
N VAL A 139 -11.97 -8.70 16.44
CA VAL A 139 -11.86 -8.70 14.98
C VAL A 139 -10.56 -9.37 14.53
N VAL A 140 -10.51 -9.82 13.28
CA VAL A 140 -9.25 -10.16 12.62
C VAL A 140 -8.66 -8.88 12.03
N VAL A 141 -7.42 -8.58 12.38
CA VAL A 141 -6.70 -7.42 11.83
C VAL A 141 -5.64 -7.92 10.85
N VAL A 142 -5.59 -7.29 9.68
CA VAL A 142 -4.59 -7.56 8.65
C VAL A 142 -3.90 -6.25 8.28
N SER A 143 -2.57 -6.23 8.20
CA SER A 143 -1.82 -5.10 7.64
C SER A 143 -1.06 -5.53 6.39
N VAL A 144 -1.04 -4.70 5.34
CA VAL A 144 -0.57 -5.07 4.01
C VAL A 144 0.62 -4.22 3.59
N ASN A 145 1.70 -4.87 3.14
CA ASN A 145 2.77 -4.27 2.35
C ASN A 145 2.53 -4.52 0.86
N HIS A 146 2.85 -3.56 0.04
CA HIS A 146 2.72 -3.63 -1.42
C HIS A 146 3.81 -2.77 -2.07
N ARG A 147 4.02 -2.89 -3.37
CA ARG A 147 4.96 -2.02 -4.09
C ARG A 147 4.48 -0.57 -4.10
N LEU A 148 5.45 0.33 -3.94
CA LEU A 148 5.28 1.78 -3.90
C LEU A 148 6.15 2.43 -4.96
N ASN A 149 6.07 3.76 -5.08
CA ASN A 149 6.92 4.59 -5.92
C ASN A 149 7.07 4.04 -7.35
N ILE A 150 8.21 4.18 -7.97
CA ILE A 150 8.45 3.69 -9.34
C ILE A 150 8.32 2.17 -9.47
N LEU A 151 8.44 1.40 -8.39
CA LEU A 151 8.22 -0.05 -8.41
C LEU A 151 6.74 -0.42 -8.57
N GLY A 152 5.86 0.41 -8.03
CA GLY A 152 4.41 0.19 -8.06
C GLY A 152 3.67 0.96 -9.14
N TYR A 153 4.28 2.07 -9.64
CA TYR A 153 3.51 3.07 -10.39
C TYR A 153 4.23 3.67 -11.61
N LEU A 154 5.48 3.29 -11.92
CA LEU A 154 6.14 3.79 -13.14
C LEU A 154 5.43 3.26 -14.38
N ASP A 155 4.91 4.18 -15.20
CA ASP A 155 4.23 3.83 -16.44
C ASP A 155 5.22 3.60 -17.59
N LEU A 156 5.39 2.35 -17.95
CA LEU A 156 6.18 1.90 -19.09
C LEU A 156 5.32 1.54 -20.32
N SER A 157 4.00 1.70 -20.22
CA SER A 157 3.07 1.30 -21.29
C SER A 157 3.35 2.00 -22.63
N PRO A 158 3.84 3.26 -22.70
CA PRO A 158 4.18 3.90 -23.97
C PRO A 158 5.34 3.23 -24.70
N PHE A 159 6.12 2.40 -24.05
CA PHE A 159 7.33 1.78 -24.60
C PHE A 159 7.13 0.32 -24.99
N SER A 160 6.21 -0.40 -24.35
CA SER A 160 5.90 -1.79 -24.68
C SER A 160 4.57 -2.24 -24.11
N GLU A 161 3.79 -2.98 -24.89
CA GLU A 161 2.53 -3.63 -24.46
C GLU A 161 2.73 -4.57 -23.25
N LYS A 162 3.94 -5.12 -23.07
CA LYS A 162 4.35 -5.89 -21.89
C LYS A 162 4.02 -5.16 -20.59
N TYR A 163 4.10 -3.84 -20.59
CA TYR A 163 3.98 -2.98 -19.42
C TYR A 163 2.66 -2.21 -19.32
N LYS A 164 1.63 -2.59 -20.09
CA LYS A 164 0.37 -1.84 -20.17
C LYS A 164 -0.29 -1.49 -18.83
N ASN A 165 -0.01 -2.23 -17.77
CA ASN A 165 -0.55 -2.01 -16.43
C ASN A 165 0.53 -1.64 -15.39
N SER A 166 1.75 -1.30 -15.81
CA SER A 166 2.86 -1.02 -14.88
C SER A 166 2.58 0.14 -13.94
N ALA A 167 1.85 1.17 -14.40
CA ALA A 167 1.39 2.29 -13.57
C ALA A 167 0.39 1.89 -12.46
N ASN A 168 -0.09 0.65 -12.46
CA ASN A 168 -1.06 0.13 -11.50
C ASN A 168 -0.56 -1.15 -10.79
N ALA A 169 0.73 -1.47 -10.90
CA ALA A 169 1.29 -2.66 -10.29
C ALA A 169 1.14 -2.68 -8.74
N GLY A 170 1.30 -1.52 -8.09
CA GLY A 170 1.06 -1.37 -6.65
C GLY A 170 -0.40 -1.54 -6.26
N ASN A 171 -1.34 -1.06 -7.08
CA ASN A 171 -2.77 -1.30 -6.88
C ASN A 171 -3.10 -2.79 -7.05
N ALA A 172 -2.50 -3.44 -8.04
CA ALA A 172 -2.68 -4.86 -8.29
C ALA A 172 -2.16 -5.72 -7.13
N ASP A 173 -1.07 -5.31 -6.48
CA ASP A 173 -0.59 -5.96 -5.25
C ASP A 173 -1.65 -5.91 -4.15
N MET A 174 -2.31 -4.76 -3.94
CA MET A 174 -3.37 -4.63 -2.94
C MET A 174 -4.59 -5.51 -3.28
N VAL A 175 -4.98 -5.58 -4.55
CA VAL A 175 -6.05 -6.49 -5.01
C VAL A 175 -5.66 -7.94 -4.77
N ALA A 176 -4.41 -8.33 -5.07
CA ALA A 176 -3.92 -9.68 -4.79
C ALA A 176 -3.90 -10.00 -3.28
N ALA A 177 -3.58 -9.03 -2.43
CA ALA A 177 -3.69 -9.18 -0.98
C ALA A 177 -5.14 -9.42 -0.54
N LEU A 178 -6.08 -8.64 -1.05
CA LEU A 178 -7.51 -8.81 -0.76
C LEU A 178 -8.04 -10.16 -1.27
N GLN A 179 -7.61 -10.60 -2.45
CA GLN A 179 -7.94 -11.93 -2.97
C GLN A 179 -7.38 -13.03 -2.08
N TRP A 180 -6.13 -12.88 -1.60
CA TRP A 180 -5.54 -13.83 -0.66
C TRP A 180 -6.33 -13.87 0.66
N ILE A 181 -6.75 -12.72 1.18
CA ILE A 181 -7.59 -12.59 2.38
C ILE A 181 -8.91 -13.32 2.15
N HIS A 182 -9.61 -13.03 1.07
CA HIS A 182 -10.87 -13.69 0.71
C HIS A 182 -10.73 -15.22 0.71
N ASP A 183 -9.65 -15.74 0.12
CA ASP A 183 -9.42 -17.18 -0.03
C ASP A 183 -9.01 -17.90 1.27
N ASN A 184 -8.49 -17.18 2.28
CA ASN A 184 -7.80 -17.81 3.41
C ASN A 184 -8.27 -17.36 4.79
N ILE A 185 -8.89 -16.18 4.92
CA ILE A 185 -9.10 -15.53 6.23
C ILE A 185 -10.04 -16.32 7.15
N ALA A 186 -10.89 -17.16 6.60
CA ALA A 186 -11.75 -18.05 7.39
C ALA A 186 -10.93 -18.95 8.32
N ASN A 187 -9.79 -19.46 7.86
CA ASN A 187 -8.90 -20.29 8.69
C ASN A 187 -8.17 -19.51 9.80
N PHE A 188 -8.30 -18.20 9.79
CA PHE A 188 -7.88 -17.29 10.88
C PHE A 188 -9.07 -16.76 11.68
N GLY A 189 -10.23 -17.41 11.58
CA GLY A 189 -11.46 -17.05 12.27
C GLY A 189 -12.20 -15.86 11.70
N GLY A 190 -11.78 -15.32 10.54
CA GLY A 190 -12.39 -14.17 9.88
C GLY A 190 -13.52 -14.54 8.94
N ASP A 191 -14.39 -13.58 8.65
CA ASP A 191 -15.46 -13.68 7.66
C ASP A 191 -15.04 -12.99 6.36
N PRO A 192 -14.81 -13.71 5.25
CA PRO A 192 -14.44 -13.09 3.98
C PRO A 192 -15.55 -12.20 3.38
N GLU A 193 -16.80 -12.38 3.83
CA GLU A 193 -17.95 -11.54 3.43
C GLU A 193 -18.16 -10.33 4.35
N ASN A 194 -17.25 -10.09 5.32
CA ASN A 194 -17.31 -8.97 6.25
C ASN A 194 -15.96 -8.29 6.41
N VAL A 195 -15.39 -7.85 5.30
CA VAL A 195 -14.08 -7.18 5.21
C VAL A 195 -14.26 -5.67 5.14
N THR A 196 -13.60 -4.95 6.03
CA THR A 196 -13.47 -3.50 6.02
C THR A 196 -12.03 -3.12 5.67
N ILE A 197 -11.83 -2.39 4.58
CA ILE A 197 -10.54 -1.78 4.28
C ILE A 197 -10.46 -0.39 4.91
N PHE A 198 -9.34 -0.04 5.53
CA PHE A 198 -9.19 1.25 6.20
C PHE A 198 -7.76 1.76 6.10
N GLY A 199 -7.59 3.08 6.13
CA GLY A 199 -6.27 3.68 6.04
C GLY A 199 -6.28 5.18 6.21
N GLN A 200 -5.12 5.71 6.60
CA GLN A 200 -4.92 7.13 6.87
C GLN A 200 -4.00 7.75 5.80
N SER A 201 -4.26 9.01 5.44
CA SER A 201 -3.47 9.74 4.43
C SER A 201 -3.46 8.97 3.09
N GLY A 202 -2.28 8.63 2.54
CA GLY A 202 -2.16 7.76 1.38
C GLY A 202 -2.90 6.42 1.51
N GLY A 203 -3.08 5.91 2.74
CA GLY A 203 -3.89 4.73 3.00
C GLY A 203 -5.38 4.94 2.69
N GLY A 204 -5.93 6.09 3.09
CA GLY A 204 -7.28 6.48 2.70
C GLY A 204 -7.45 6.69 1.20
N MET A 205 -6.43 7.24 0.53
CA MET A 205 -6.39 7.33 -0.94
C MET A 205 -6.42 5.93 -1.58
N LYS A 206 -5.69 4.96 -1.03
CA LYS A 206 -5.68 3.56 -1.49
C LYS A 206 -7.06 2.91 -1.33
N VAL A 207 -7.78 3.20 -0.23
CA VAL A 207 -9.19 2.78 -0.07
C VAL A 207 -10.03 3.31 -1.23
N ALA A 208 -9.98 4.62 -1.51
CA ALA A 208 -10.74 5.22 -2.62
C ALA A 208 -10.31 4.67 -3.99
N THR A 209 -9.01 4.39 -4.18
CA THR A 209 -8.48 3.76 -5.40
C THR A 209 -9.06 2.37 -5.62
N LEU A 210 -9.07 1.53 -4.57
CA LEU A 210 -9.66 0.18 -4.64
C LEU A 210 -11.15 0.21 -4.94
N MET A 211 -11.89 1.21 -4.44
CA MET A 211 -13.30 1.41 -4.78
C MET A 211 -13.54 1.72 -6.27
N ASN A 212 -12.53 2.21 -7.00
CA ASN A 212 -12.58 2.46 -8.44
C ASN A 212 -11.73 1.48 -9.27
N THR A 213 -11.40 0.34 -8.69
CA THR A 213 -10.68 -0.76 -9.35
C THR A 213 -11.61 -1.96 -9.46
N PRO A 214 -12.20 -2.26 -10.64
CA PRO A 214 -13.16 -3.34 -10.80
C PRO A 214 -12.68 -4.71 -10.35
N ALA A 215 -11.37 -4.97 -10.45
CA ALA A 215 -10.77 -6.21 -9.96
C ALA A 215 -10.84 -6.39 -8.43
N ALA A 216 -11.17 -5.33 -7.68
CA ALA A 216 -11.37 -5.37 -6.23
C ALA A 216 -12.85 -5.57 -5.84
N ASP A 217 -13.77 -5.54 -6.80
CA ASP A 217 -15.20 -5.67 -6.54
C ASP A 217 -15.51 -7.01 -5.84
N GLY A 218 -16.27 -6.93 -4.74
CA GLY A 218 -16.63 -8.09 -3.92
C GLY A 218 -15.57 -8.55 -2.92
N LEU A 219 -14.32 -8.05 -2.98
CA LEU A 219 -13.26 -8.45 -2.06
C LEU A 219 -13.30 -7.70 -0.71
N PHE A 220 -14.11 -6.66 -0.60
CA PHE A 220 -14.40 -5.95 0.64
C PHE A 220 -15.82 -5.38 0.62
N GLN A 221 -16.40 -5.14 1.79
CA GLN A 221 -17.79 -4.74 1.95
C GLN A 221 -17.94 -3.37 2.61
N LYS A 222 -16.85 -2.80 3.18
CA LYS A 222 -16.87 -1.50 3.87
C LYS A 222 -15.54 -0.79 3.70
N GLY A 223 -15.57 0.53 3.79
CA GLY A 223 -14.37 1.37 3.74
C GLY A 223 -14.31 2.42 4.86
N ILE A 224 -13.10 2.73 5.35
CA ILE A 224 -12.86 3.87 6.23
C ILE A 224 -11.70 4.67 5.63
N ILE A 225 -11.96 5.95 5.35
CA ILE A 225 -11.00 6.89 4.75
C ILE A 225 -10.68 7.95 5.81
N GLU A 226 -9.44 7.90 6.33
CA GLU A 226 -8.95 8.80 7.36
C GLU A 226 -8.00 9.81 6.71
N SER A 227 -8.40 11.07 6.57
CA SER A 227 -7.57 12.13 5.96
C SER A 227 -6.98 11.74 4.59
N GLY A 228 -7.72 10.97 3.82
CA GLY A 228 -7.31 10.40 2.54
C GLY A 228 -8.00 11.10 1.38
N VAL A 229 -7.75 12.40 1.20
CA VAL A 229 -8.40 13.17 0.15
C VAL A 229 -7.67 13.00 -1.17
N TYR A 230 -8.39 12.61 -2.21
CA TYR A 230 -8.01 12.80 -3.59
C TYR A 230 -8.25 14.27 -3.98
N GLU A 231 -7.51 15.19 -3.42
CA GLU A 231 -7.56 16.52 -3.98
C GLU A 231 -6.72 16.56 -5.26
N ALA A 232 -7.35 16.99 -6.35
CA ALA A 232 -6.73 17.09 -7.66
C ALA A 232 -5.42 17.94 -7.65
N SER A 233 -5.27 18.84 -6.67
CA SER A 233 -4.15 19.75 -6.59
C SER A 233 -2.84 19.14 -6.10
N ILE A 234 -2.88 18.06 -5.28
CA ILE A 234 -1.68 17.51 -4.68
C ILE A 234 -1.05 16.41 -5.56
N TYR A 235 -1.90 15.60 -6.23
CA TYR A 235 -1.45 14.41 -6.98
C TYR A 235 -1.82 14.42 -8.46
N GLN A 236 -2.43 15.49 -8.98
CA GLN A 236 -2.98 15.57 -10.33
C GLN A 236 -2.66 16.87 -11.08
N LYS A 237 -1.59 17.55 -10.72
CA LYS A 237 -0.95 18.50 -11.64
C LYS A 237 -0.16 17.76 -12.74
N GLU A 238 -0.12 16.44 -12.66
CA GLU A 238 0.64 15.59 -13.55
C GLU A 238 -0.26 15.16 -14.71
N ASP A 239 -0.08 15.81 -15.84
CA ASP A 239 -0.74 15.43 -17.09
C ASP A 239 0.10 14.38 -17.84
N GLY A 240 -0.60 13.52 -18.58
CA GLY A 240 0.01 12.56 -19.49
C GLY A 240 0.26 11.20 -18.86
N ASP A 241 1.17 10.49 -19.51
CA ASP A 241 1.61 9.14 -19.19
C ASP A 241 3.10 9.10 -18.76
N GLY A 242 3.67 7.93 -18.65
CA GLY A 242 5.08 7.73 -18.27
C GLY A 242 6.12 8.18 -19.30
N THR A 243 5.72 8.71 -20.45
CA THR A 243 6.62 9.03 -21.57
C THR A 243 7.77 9.95 -21.16
N GLU A 244 7.49 11.07 -20.49
CA GLU A 244 8.52 12.07 -20.19
C GLU A 244 9.48 11.60 -19.08
N ILE A 245 8.96 10.99 -18.01
CA ILE A 245 9.81 10.52 -16.92
C ILE A 245 10.67 9.33 -17.36
N VAL A 246 10.15 8.42 -18.15
CA VAL A 246 10.89 7.25 -18.63
C VAL A 246 11.95 7.67 -19.66
N LYS A 247 11.67 8.61 -20.57
CA LYS A 247 12.71 9.17 -21.47
C LYS A 247 13.85 9.79 -20.68
N ALA A 248 13.54 10.62 -19.70
CA ALA A 248 14.56 11.27 -18.87
C ALA A 248 15.39 10.22 -18.08
N LEU A 249 14.74 9.18 -17.58
CA LEU A 249 15.36 8.07 -16.86
C LEU A 249 16.30 7.26 -17.79
N LEU A 250 15.86 6.93 -19.00
CA LEU A 250 16.67 6.22 -20.00
C LEU A 250 17.90 7.06 -20.40
N GLU A 251 17.72 8.38 -20.60
CA GLU A 251 18.82 9.29 -20.90
C GLU A 251 19.86 9.32 -19.77
N GLU A 252 19.43 9.44 -18.50
CA GLU A 252 20.31 9.43 -17.33
C GLU A 252 21.09 8.09 -17.22
N LEU A 253 20.42 6.98 -17.52
CA LEU A 253 21.00 5.65 -17.51
C LEU A 253 21.80 5.31 -18.78
N LYS A 254 21.80 6.20 -19.79
CA LYS A 254 22.45 6.02 -21.10
C LYS A 254 21.94 4.76 -21.84
N LEU A 255 20.62 4.58 -21.82
CA LEU A 255 19.92 3.49 -22.49
C LEU A 255 19.07 4.02 -23.64
N ASP A 256 18.96 3.24 -24.72
CA ASP A 256 17.99 3.50 -25.78
C ASP A 256 16.60 2.97 -25.42
N ALA A 257 15.55 3.51 -26.05
CA ALA A 257 14.17 3.05 -25.81
C ALA A 257 13.96 1.56 -26.14
N SER A 258 14.74 0.99 -27.06
CA SER A 258 14.75 -0.44 -27.38
C SER A 258 15.31 -1.32 -26.25
N GLU A 259 15.96 -0.72 -25.28
CA GLU A 259 16.57 -1.37 -24.12
C GLU A 259 15.74 -1.24 -22.84
N ILE A 260 14.46 -0.84 -22.97
CA ILE A 260 13.54 -0.59 -21.84
C ILE A 260 13.49 -1.75 -20.84
N GLU A 261 13.61 -2.98 -21.30
CA GLU A 261 13.62 -4.17 -20.44
C GLU A 261 14.81 -4.25 -19.48
N LYS A 262 15.90 -3.50 -19.74
CA LYS A 262 17.02 -3.42 -18.80
C LYS A 262 16.62 -2.79 -17.47
N LEU A 263 15.57 -1.95 -17.44
CA LEU A 263 15.05 -1.38 -16.20
C LEU A 263 14.55 -2.46 -15.22
N GLU A 264 14.20 -3.64 -15.68
CA GLU A 264 13.81 -4.76 -14.82
C GLU A 264 14.97 -5.33 -14.00
N THR A 265 16.20 -5.22 -14.51
CA THR A 265 17.38 -5.92 -13.95
C THR A 265 18.45 -4.98 -13.37
N ILE A 266 18.37 -3.69 -13.63
CA ILE A 266 19.25 -2.70 -12.99
C ILE A 266 19.06 -2.77 -11.47
N PRO A 267 20.14 -2.79 -10.65
CA PRO A 267 20.02 -2.73 -9.21
C PRO A 267 19.13 -1.56 -8.77
N TYR A 268 18.20 -1.82 -7.83
CA TYR A 268 17.20 -0.82 -7.47
C TYR A 268 17.80 0.53 -7.06
N TYR A 269 18.91 0.52 -6.29
CA TYR A 269 19.55 1.77 -5.86
C TYR A 269 20.09 2.59 -7.04
N GLU A 270 20.54 1.96 -8.12
CA GLU A 270 20.97 2.66 -9.34
C GLU A 270 19.77 3.28 -10.06
N LEU A 271 18.69 2.52 -10.17
CA LEU A 271 17.43 2.97 -10.76
C LEU A 271 16.86 4.15 -9.97
N ALA A 272 16.77 4.03 -8.64
CA ALA A 272 16.27 5.07 -7.74
C ALA A 272 17.15 6.35 -7.81
N ASN A 273 18.47 6.20 -7.81
CA ASN A 273 19.37 7.35 -7.93
C ASN A 273 19.23 8.06 -9.27
N ALA A 274 19.07 7.32 -10.36
CA ALA A 274 18.84 7.91 -11.69
C ALA A 274 17.49 8.64 -11.72
N TYR A 275 16.44 8.03 -11.15
CA TYR A 275 15.12 8.62 -11.03
C TYR A 275 15.15 9.93 -10.21
N ASN A 276 15.75 9.93 -9.02
CA ASN A 276 15.85 11.09 -8.14
C ASN A 276 16.56 12.30 -8.78
N LYS A 277 17.44 12.07 -9.77
CA LYS A 277 18.10 13.16 -10.51
C LYS A 277 17.21 13.82 -11.56
N VAL A 278 16.18 13.13 -12.02
CA VAL A 278 15.35 13.60 -13.14
C VAL A 278 13.94 13.97 -12.73
N GLU A 279 13.44 13.45 -11.59
CA GLU A 279 12.04 13.61 -11.18
C GLU A 279 11.61 15.06 -11.05
N GLU A 280 12.37 15.90 -10.33
CA GLU A 280 12.01 17.31 -10.09
C GLU A 280 11.90 18.09 -11.39
N LYS A 281 12.80 17.82 -12.35
CA LYS A 281 12.80 18.48 -13.65
C LYS A 281 11.60 18.10 -14.51
N VAL A 282 11.13 16.85 -14.39
CA VAL A 282 9.94 16.36 -15.10
C VAL A 282 8.68 16.87 -14.41
N ALA A 283 8.61 16.79 -13.08
CA ALA A 283 7.51 17.31 -12.28
C ALA A 283 7.29 18.83 -12.50
N ALA A 284 8.38 19.62 -12.62
CA ALA A 284 8.31 21.05 -12.91
C ALA A 284 7.66 21.39 -14.26
N LYS A 285 7.56 20.42 -15.18
CA LYS A 285 6.83 20.57 -16.44
C LYS A 285 5.34 20.20 -16.30
N GLY A 286 4.89 19.77 -15.13
CA GLY A 286 3.53 19.27 -14.89
C GLY A 286 3.28 17.87 -15.44
N CYS A 287 4.33 17.11 -15.75
CA CYS A 287 4.19 15.75 -16.29
C CYS A 287 4.13 14.70 -15.18
N TYR A 288 3.45 13.60 -15.48
CA TYR A 288 3.42 12.41 -14.61
C TYR A 288 4.82 11.86 -14.32
N ILE A 289 5.08 11.54 -13.05
CA ILE A 289 6.40 11.10 -12.58
C ILE A 289 6.45 9.66 -12.05
N GLY A 290 5.34 8.91 -12.07
CA GLY A 290 5.33 7.51 -11.65
C GLY A 290 5.23 7.29 -10.15
N GLN A 291 4.57 8.18 -9.41
CA GLN A 291 4.37 8.04 -7.97
C GLN A 291 2.89 7.91 -7.57
N GLY A 292 2.05 7.46 -8.48
CA GLY A 292 0.64 7.20 -8.24
C GLY A 292 -0.02 6.47 -9.41
N PRO A 293 -1.21 5.90 -9.20
CA PRO A 293 -1.90 5.12 -10.22
C PRO A 293 -2.38 5.99 -11.38
N LEU A 294 -2.33 5.45 -12.60
CA LEU A 294 -2.90 6.06 -13.79
C LEU A 294 -4.20 5.36 -14.23
N GLU A 295 -5.14 6.18 -14.72
CA GLU A 295 -6.37 5.71 -15.33
C GLU A 295 -6.08 4.84 -16.57
N ASN A 296 -6.69 3.66 -16.60
CA ASN A 296 -6.68 2.75 -17.73
C ASN A 296 -7.84 1.74 -17.60
N ASP A 297 -7.86 0.69 -18.43
CA ASP A 297 -8.90 -0.36 -18.37
C ASP A 297 -8.92 -1.13 -17.02
N TRP A 298 -7.86 -1.06 -16.24
CA TRP A 298 -7.72 -1.77 -14.97
C TRP A 298 -8.10 -0.90 -13.76
N PHE A 299 -7.76 0.40 -13.79
CA PHE A 299 -8.12 1.40 -12.78
C PHE A 299 -8.88 2.55 -13.47
N LEU A 300 -10.13 2.78 -13.06
CA LEU A 300 -11.04 3.71 -13.72
C LEU A 300 -10.77 5.18 -13.41
N GLY A 301 -9.71 5.48 -12.68
CA GLY A 301 -9.30 6.84 -12.38
C GLY A 301 -9.83 7.35 -11.03
N ASN A 302 -9.54 8.63 -10.79
CA ASN A 302 -9.88 9.31 -9.56
C ASN A 302 -11.40 9.50 -9.43
N PRO A 303 -12.03 8.97 -8.35
CA PRO A 303 -13.47 9.04 -8.17
C PRO A 303 -14.04 10.48 -8.09
N ILE A 304 -13.23 11.47 -7.71
CA ILE A 304 -13.67 12.88 -7.73
C ILE A 304 -13.87 13.38 -9.16
N LYS A 305 -13.07 12.91 -10.12
CA LYS A 305 -13.17 13.30 -11.54
C LYS A 305 -14.19 12.45 -12.30
N CYS A 306 -14.09 11.12 -12.17
CA CYS A 306 -14.91 10.18 -12.98
C CYS A 306 -16.16 9.69 -12.24
N GLY A 307 -16.29 9.96 -10.92
CA GLY A 307 -17.31 9.39 -10.08
C GLY A 307 -16.98 7.96 -9.62
N PHE A 308 -17.70 7.49 -8.62
CA PHE A 308 -17.62 6.09 -8.18
C PHE A 308 -18.40 5.17 -9.11
N THR A 309 -17.93 3.93 -9.25
CA THR A 309 -18.67 2.86 -9.93
C THR A 309 -20.00 2.57 -9.24
N ASP A 310 -20.93 1.93 -9.93
CA ASP A 310 -22.21 1.57 -9.31
C ASP A 310 -22.04 0.56 -8.17
N HIS A 311 -21.05 -0.34 -8.26
CA HIS A 311 -20.67 -1.22 -7.17
C HIS A 311 -20.15 -0.44 -5.97
N ALA A 312 -19.19 0.46 -6.17
CA ALA A 312 -18.60 1.29 -5.11
C ALA A 312 -19.64 2.12 -4.36
N LYS A 313 -20.67 2.62 -5.04
CA LYS A 313 -21.79 3.36 -4.41
C LYS A 313 -22.62 2.52 -3.43
N THR A 314 -22.55 1.20 -3.49
CA THR A 314 -23.23 0.29 -2.57
C THR A 314 -22.45 0.02 -1.28
N ILE A 315 -21.17 0.37 -1.25
CA ILE A 315 -20.28 0.11 -0.12
C ILE A 315 -20.44 1.22 0.93
N PRO A 316 -20.79 0.90 2.19
CA PRO A 316 -20.78 1.86 3.28
C PRO A 316 -19.35 2.39 3.53
N VAL A 317 -19.22 3.71 3.62
CA VAL A 317 -17.92 4.37 3.85
C VAL A 317 -18.02 5.35 4.99
N ILE A 318 -17.03 5.32 5.90
CA ILE A 318 -16.77 6.37 6.87
C ILE A 318 -15.64 7.24 6.33
N VAL A 319 -15.85 8.55 6.25
CA VAL A 319 -14.84 9.52 5.82
C VAL A 319 -14.64 10.56 6.91
N GLY A 320 -13.40 10.83 7.26
CA GLY A 320 -13.06 11.84 8.26
C GLY A 320 -11.71 12.47 8.01
N SER A 321 -11.50 13.66 8.56
CA SER A 321 -10.24 14.38 8.54
C SER A 321 -10.03 15.16 9.83
N ASN A 322 -8.80 15.55 10.12
CA ASN A 322 -8.49 16.45 11.23
C ASN A 322 -8.74 17.91 10.81
N ILE A 323 -9.06 18.77 11.78
CA ILE A 323 -9.24 20.21 11.55
C ILE A 323 -7.91 20.88 11.18
N GLY A 324 -6.79 20.43 11.77
CA GLY A 324 -5.44 20.97 11.60
C GLY A 324 -4.56 20.07 10.73
N GLU A 325 -5.03 19.61 9.58
CA GLU A 325 -4.21 18.85 8.64
C GLU A 325 -2.97 19.67 8.24
N PHE A 326 -1.78 19.04 8.29
CA PHE A 326 -0.47 19.64 7.98
C PHE A 326 -0.14 20.91 8.83
N ASP A 327 -0.81 21.15 9.94
CA ASP A 327 -0.56 22.31 10.83
C ASP A 327 0.60 22.05 11.84
N PHE A 328 1.42 21.05 11.58
CA PHE A 328 2.63 20.71 12.36
C PHE A 328 3.91 21.29 11.76
N GLY A 329 3.79 22.12 10.72
CA GLY A 329 4.93 22.83 10.10
C GLY A 329 5.45 23.98 10.98
N PRO A 330 6.55 24.61 10.58
CA PRO A 330 7.07 25.78 11.30
C PRO A 330 5.99 26.83 11.48
N VAL A 331 5.89 27.34 12.70
CA VAL A 331 4.95 28.42 13.01
C VAL A 331 5.28 29.61 12.11
N VAL A 332 4.40 29.95 11.19
CA VAL A 332 4.49 31.17 10.39
C VAL A 332 3.92 32.30 11.24
N PRO A 333 4.74 33.25 11.72
CA PRO A 333 4.25 34.34 12.53
C PRO A 333 3.14 35.11 11.80
N GLY A 334 2.02 35.35 12.48
CA GLY A 334 0.89 36.09 11.90
C GLY A 334 -0.02 35.27 10.99
N LYS A 335 0.19 33.97 10.80
CA LYS A 335 -0.65 33.09 9.96
C LYS A 335 -2.14 33.20 10.29
N HIS A 336 -2.50 33.29 11.57
CA HIS A 336 -3.87 33.38 12.04
C HIS A 336 -4.48 34.78 11.96
N ASP A 337 -3.64 35.80 11.73
CA ASP A 337 -4.05 37.21 11.64
C ASP A 337 -4.10 37.72 10.20
N MET A 338 -3.82 36.85 9.22
CA MET A 338 -3.82 37.21 7.80
C MET A 338 -5.21 37.63 7.33
N ASN A 339 -5.30 38.76 6.67
CA ASN A 339 -6.49 39.13 5.92
C ASN A 339 -6.60 38.28 4.64
N ARG A 340 -7.72 38.43 3.91
CA ARG A 340 -7.99 37.63 2.73
C ARG A 340 -6.93 37.75 1.63
N GLU A 341 -6.39 38.95 1.38
CA GLU A 341 -5.39 39.21 0.34
C GLU A 341 -4.03 38.59 0.73
N GLU A 342 -3.65 38.76 1.98
CA GLU A 342 -2.45 38.12 2.55
C GLU A 342 -2.53 36.60 2.51
N LEU A 343 -3.69 36.03 2.84
CA LEU A 343 -3.91 34.58 2.78
C LEU A 343 -3.84 34.07 1.34
N ILE A 344 -4.44 34.77 0.37
CA ILE A 344 -4.33 34.40 -1.05
C ILE A 344 -2.86 34.43 -1.49
N THR A 345 -2.13 35.49 -1.16
CA THR A 345 -0.70 35.60 -1.48
C THR A 345 0.15 34.51 -0.84
N PHE A 346 -0.20 34.08 0.38
CA PHE A 346 0.48 33.01 1.09
C PHE A 346 0.21 31.62 0.49
N LEU A 347 -0.96 31.40 -0.10
CA LEU A 347 -1.39 30.13 -0.68
C LEU A 347 -1.06 29.99 -2.18
N THR A 348 -0.62 31.04 -2.86
CA THR A 348 -0.22 31.05 -4.29
C THR A 348 1.29 31.05 -4.48
#